data_98ceaa366d35efb74a139dd4909a880f
#
_entry.id   98ceaa366d35efb74a139dd4909a880f
#
_cell.length_a   1.000
_cell.length_b   1.000
_cell.length_c   1.000
_cell.angle_alpha   90.00
_cell.angle_beta   90.00
_cell.angle_gamma   90.00
#
_symmetry.space_group_name_H-M   'P 1'
#
loop_
_entity.id
_entity.type
_entity.pdbx_description
1 polymer ?
#
loop_
_entity_poly.entity_id
_entity_poly.type
_entity_poly.pdbx_seq_one_letter_code
_entity_poly.pdbx_strand_id
1 'polypeptide(L)'
;MSLWLDMLGATVRTVTTKTFGATRIAEAGLEHAETVIFMHGIGGHMEAYAKNIVALSDRFHTVAYDFVGHGLSAKPAVEYSPTLLVQHLGELLDTLGLERAHLCGESLGGWVAGLFATAHPARVQRLILNTSAGLPIISDKGRQDLQELIDLSRQATTQGPPTFASILNRMKWLFHPNNHHMISEELVNTRLRFYAQPMMKDIAPRVLAMIPMHDDFLIPLENIQAETLFLWTTNNPVHDVETARRSSARVPGSKLYVMQADSSHWPQYEAPAEFNRVVARFLNLGQA
;
A
#
# COMPACT_ATOMS: atom_id res chain seq x y z
N MET A 1 -21.34 1.56 5.16
CA MET A 1 -20.77 0.34 4.54
C MET A 1 -19.84 -0.28 5.55
N SER A 2 -19.82 -1.62 5.65
CA SER A 2 -18.99 -2.35 6.61
C SER A 2 -17.83 -3.03 5.87
N LEU A 3 -16.63 -2.99 6.43
CA LEU A 3 -15.45 -3.73 5.94
C LEU A 3 -15.74 -5.23 5.84
N TRP A 4 -16.55 -5.75 6.76
CA TRP A 4 -17.01 -7.14 6.73
C TRP A 4 -17.81 -7.47 5.46
N LEU A 5 -18.73 -6.60 5.07
CA LEU A 5 -19.53 -6.80 3.84
C LEU A 5 -18.67 -6.62 2.58
N ASP A 6 -17.75 -5.67 2.58
CA ASP A 6 -16.84 -5.43 1.46
C ASP A 6 -15.91 -6.65 1.22
N MET A 7 -15.57 -7.39 2.27
CA MET A 7 -14.71 -8.58 2.21
C MET A 7 -15.47 -9.91 2.20
N LEU A 8 -16.80 -9.88 2.14
CA LEU A 8 -17.61 -11.11 2.11
C LEU A 8 -17.34 -11.90 0.81
N GLY A 9 -16.79 -13.09 0.95
CA GLY A 9 -16.29 -13.91 -0.16
C GLY A 9 -14.78 -14.05 -0.19
N ALA A 10 -14.04 -13.24 0.58
CA ALA A 10 -12.63 -13.46 0.79
C ALA A 10 -12.34 -14.42 1.94
N THR A 11 -11.29 -15.22 1.79
CA THR A 11 -10.72 -16.02 2.88
C THR A 11 -9.64 -15.22 3.60
N VAL A 12 -9.79 -15.04 4.91
CA VAL A 12 -8.76 -14.45 5.76
C VAL A 12 -8.04 -15.54 6.53
N ARG A 13 -6.72 -15.63 6.35
CA ARG A 13 -5.89 -16.64 7.02
C ARG A 13 -4.49 -16.11 7.33
N THR A 14 -3.74 -16.90 8.06
CA THR A 14 -2.32 -16.63 8.35
C THR A 14 -1.47 -17.66 7.62
N VAL A 15 -0.43 -17.20 6.95
CA VAL A 15 0.66 -18.02 6.39
C VAL A 15 1.93 -17.79 7.19
N THR A 16 2.91 -18.67 7.09
CA THR A 16 4.19 -18.54 7.79
C THR A 16 5.30 -18.33 6.78
N THR A 17 5.85 -17.11 6.73
CA THR A 17 7.04 -16.80 5.94
C THR A 17 8.30 -17.28 6.66
N LYS A 18 9.35 -17.55 5.90
CA LYS A 18 10.56 -18.21 6.40
C LYS A 18 11.27 -17.44 7.51
N THR A 19 11.51 -16.15 7.30
CA THR A 19 12.27 -15.29 8.22
C THR A 19 11.37 -14.53 9.17
N PHE A 20 10.19 -14.06 8.69
CA PHE A 20 9.36 -13.11 9.41
C PHE A 20 8.20 -13.77 10.17
N GLY A 21 7.94 -15.07 9.92
CA GLY A 21 6.90 -15.83 10.64
C GLY A 21 5.48 -15.50 10.16
N ALA A 22 4.56 -15.36 11.10
CA ALA A 22 3.13 -15.21 10.81
C ALA A 22 2.84 -13.96 9.95
N THR A 23 2.23 -14.15 8.78
CA THR A 23 1.77 -13.09 7.87
C THR A 23 0.29 -13.28 7.62
N ARG A 24 -0.53 -12.29 8.00
CA ARG A 24 -1.98 -12.32 7.74
C ARG A 24 -2.24 -11.91 6.30
N ILE A 25 -3.06 -12.69 5.62
CA ILE A 25 -3.53 -12.41 4.26
C ILE A 25 -5.05 -12.46 4.17
N ALA A 26 -5.61 -11.78 3.19
CA ALA A 26 -6.96 -11.99 2.68
C ALA A 26 -6.86 -12.29 1.19
N GLU A 27 -7.55 -13.32 0.73
CA GLU A 27 -7.50 -13.75 -0.66
C GLU A 27 -8.86 -14.17 -1.20
N ALA A 28 -9.07 -14.02 -2.50
CA ALA A 28 -10.25 -14.48 -3.23
C ALA A 28 -9.88 -14.83 -4.68
N GLY A 29 -10.72 -15.61 -5.37
CA GLY A 29 -10.49 -15.99 -6.78
C GLY A 29 -9.34 -16.98 -6.96
N LEU A 30 -9.22 -17.97 -6.06
CA LEU A 30 -8.15 -18.98 -6.07
C LEU A 30 -8.12 -19.85 -7.34
N GLU A 31 -9.21 -19.86 -8.11
CA GLU A 31 -9.32 -20.57 -9.38
C GLU A 31 -8.55 -19.90 -10.54
N HIS A 32 -8.13 -18.65 -10.38
CA HIS A 32 -7.41 -17.90 -11.42
C HIS A 32 -5.90 -18.13 -11.34
N ALA A 33 -5.29 -18.29 -12.50
CA ALA A 33 -3.84 -18.49 -12.62
C ALA A 33 -3.02 -17.18 -12.42
N GLU A 34 -3.62 -16.02 -12.73
CA GLU A 34 -2.96 -14.73 -12.57
C GLU A 34 -3.27 -14.16 -11.18
N THR A 35 -2.22 -13.89 -10.42
CA THR A 35 -2.33 -13.36 -9.06
C THR A 35 -1.97 -11.88 -9.01
N VAL A 36 -2.76 -11.08 -8.29
CA VAL A 36 -2.41 -9.70 -7.92
C VAL A 36 -2.22 -9.57 -6.42
N ILE A 37 -1.07 -9.03 -6.03
CA ILE A 37 -0.71 -8.75 -4.63
C ILE A 37 -0.97 -7.28 -4.34
N PHE A 38 -1.86 -7.00 -3.38
CA PHE A 38 -2.16 -5.66 -2.89
C PHE A 38 -1.37 -5.34 -1.63
N MET A 39 -0.71 -4.19 -1.61
CA MET A 39 0.18 -3.75 -0.54
C MET A 39 -0.24 -2.38 -0.01
N HIS A 40 -0.54 -2.33 1.28
CA HIS A 40 -0.97 -1.11 1.98
C HIS A 40 0.19 -0.15 2.29
N GLY A 41 -0.13 1.10 2.63
CA GLY A 41 0.82 2.12 3.05
C GLY A 41 1.33 1.96 4.49
N ILE A 42 2.25 2.85 4.89
CA ILE A 42 2.86 2.81 6.22
C ILE A 42 1.81 2.98 7.33
N GLY A 43 1.93 2.15 8.35
CA GLY A 43 0.95 2.10 9.45
C GLY A 43 -0.45 1.66 9.00
N GLY A 44 -0.58 1.12 7.79
CA GLY A 44 -1.82 0.57 7.24
C GLY A 44 -2.03 -0.90 7.60
N HIS A 45 -2.97 -1.50 6.91
CA HIS A 45 -3.34 -2.90 7.03
C HIS A 45 -4.10 -3.33 5.77
N MET A 46 -4.28 -4.65 5.56
CA MET A 46 -4.87 -5.20 4.32
C MET A 46 -6.29 -4.70 4.04
N GLU A 47 -7.05 -4.29 5.06
CA GLU A 47 -8.40 -3.73 4.89
C GLU A 47 -8.42 -2.39 4.12
N ALA A 48 -7.27 -1.77 3.86
CA ALA A 48 -7.18 -0.66 2.91
C ALA A 48 -7.64 -1.07 1.50
N TYR A 49 -7.61 -2.37 1.20
CA TYR A 49 -8.05 -2.96 -0.07
C TYR A 49 -9.36 -3.75 0.05
N ALA A 50 -10.13 -3.58 1.13
CA ALA A 50 -11.38 -4.32 1.36
C ALA A 50 -12.35 -4.23 0.16
N LYS A 51 -12.41 -3.07 -0.52
CA LYS A 51 -13.28 -2.82 -1.67
C LYS A 51 -12.75 -3.34 -3.02
N ASN A 52 -11.59 -3.99 -3.00
CA ASN A 52 -10.88 -4.40 -4.22
C ASN A 52 -10.68 -5.91 -4.30
N ILE A 53 -10.43 -6.57 -3.16
CA ILE A 53 -10.11 -8.00 -3.09
C ILE A 53 -11.21 -8.82 -3.76
N VAL A 54 -12.44 -8.75 -3.29
CA VAL A 54 -13.57 -9.53 -3.84
C VAL A 54 -14.02 -8.97 -5.19
N ALA A 55 -13.98 -7.64 -5.35
CA ALA A 55 -14.43 -7.00 -6.60
C ALA A 55 -13.57 -7.32 -7.84
N LEU A 56 -12.33 -7.79 -7.65
CA LEU A 56 -11.43 -8.20 -8.74
C LEU A 56 -11.25 -9.71 -8.83
N SER A 57 -11.87 -10.47 -7.92
CA SER A 57 -11.70 -11.92 -7.83
C SER A 57 -12.45 -12.73 -8.91
N ASP A 58 -13.26 -12.07 -9.70
CA ASP A 58 -13.88 -12.67 -10.90
C ASP A 58 -12.88 -12.84 -12.07
N ARG A 59 -11.67 -12.30 -11.94
CA ARG A 59 -10.63 -12.27 -12.99
C ARG A 59 -9.25 -12.66 -12.53
N PHE A 60 -8.96 -12.48 -11.24
CA PHE A 60 -7.62 -12.67 -10.68
C PHE A 60 -7.73 -13.42 -9.34
N HIS A 61 -6.72 -14.21 -9.04
CA HIS A 61 -6.43 -14.54 -7.66
C HIS A 61 -5.93 -13.28 -6.97
N THR A 62 -6.74 -12.68 -6.11
CA THR A 62 -6.42 -11.44 -5.39
C THR A 62 -5.88 -11.77 -4.01
N VAL A 63 -4.79 -11.14 -3.63
CA VAL A 63 -4.19 -11.29 -2.30
C VAL A 63 -3.86 -9.92 -1.75
N ALA A 64 -4.40 -9.57 -0.58
CA ALA A 64 -3.91 -8.46 0.22
C ALA A 64 -3.31 -9.00 1.51
N TYR A 65 -2.26 -8.38 2.03
CA TYR A 65 -1.60 -8.85 3.25
C TYR A 65 -1.16 -7.70 4.15
N ASP A 66 -1.00 -8.02 5.43
CA ASP A 66 -0.34 -7.11 6.36
C ASP A 66 1.17 -7.29 6.26
N PHE A 67 1.90 -6.22 6.01
CA PHE A 67 3.36 -6.25 6.13
C PHE A 67 3.79 -6.71 7.53
N VAL A 68 4.95 -7.35 7.62
CA VAL A 68 5.60 -7.56 8.90
C VAL A 68 5.72 -6.23 9.66
N GLY A 69 5.43 -6.21 10.94
CA GLY A 69 5.32 -5.00 11.75
C GLY A 69 3.95 -4.32 11.71
N HIS A 70 3.02 -4.75 10.86
CA HIS A 70 1.71 -4.12 10.67
C HIS A 70 0.55 -5.09 10.97
N GLY A 71 -0.65 -4.53 11.12
CA GLY A 71 -1.91 -5.27 11.24
C GLY A 71 -1.87 -6.39 12.26
N LEU A 72 -2.14 -7.62 11.83
CA LEU A 72 -2.02 -8.84 12.63
C LEU A 72 -0.86 -9.76 12.19
N SER A 73 0.00 -9.32 11.27
CA SER A 73 1.25 -10.02 10.97
C SER A 73 2.25 -9.92 12.12
N ALA A 74 3.27 -10.77 12.09
CA ALA A 74 4.33 -10.81 13.08
C ALA A 74 5.02 -9.43 13.24
N LYS A 75 5.48 -9.17 14.46
CA LYS A 75 6.06 -7.87 14.86
C LYS A 75 7.42 -8.08 15.56
N PRO A 76 8.43 -8.59 14.83
CA PRO A 76 9.76 -8.76 15.41
C PRO A 76 10.35 -7.39 15.80
N ALA A 77 11.11 -7.37 16.91
CA ALA A 77 11.78 -6.18 17.41
C ALA A 77 13.09 -5.91 16.62
N VAL A 78 12.95 -5.63 15.34
CA VAL A 78 14.05 -5.32 14.40
C VAL A 78 13.98 -3.86 13.94
N GLU A 79 14.98 -3.41 13.23
CA GLU A 79 14.91 -2.17 12.47
C GLU A 79 14.19 -2.42 11.15
N TYR A 80 13.12 -1.67 10.91
CA TYR A 80 12.34 -1.78 9.68
C TYR A 80 12.94 -0.89 8.60
N SER A 81 13.01 -1.42 7.39
CA SER A 81 13.45 -0.69 6.20
C SER A 81 12.64 -1.13 4.98
N PRO A 82 12.59 -0.33 3.92
CA PRO A 82 11.97 -0.78 2.66
C PRO A 82 12.57 -2.08 2.13
N THR A 83 13.88 -2.28 2.27
CA THR A 83 14.57 -3.51 1.86
C THR A 83 14.12 -4.74 2.66
N LEU A 84 13.89 -4.59 3.97
CA LEU A 84 13.33 -5.67 4.80
C LEU A 84 11.92 -6.06 4.30
N LEU A 85 11.10 -5.08 3.92
CA LEU A 85 9.76 -5.35 3.40
C LEU A 85 9.79 -5.96 1.99
N VAL A 86 10.79 -5.63 1.18
CA VAL A 86 11.07 -6.30 -0.11
C VAL A 86 11.36 -7.79 0.11
N GLN A 87 12.20 -8.13 1.10
CA GLN A 87 12.46 -9.52 1.47
C GLN A 87 11.17 -10.21 1.94
N HIS A 88 10.36 -9.54 2.78
CA HIS A 88 9.08 -10.10 3.25
C HIS A 88 8.12 -10.41 2.09
N LEU A 89 8.03 -9.54 1.08
CA LEU A 89 7.24 -9.78 -0.14
C LEU A 89 7.75 -11.01 -0.89
N GLY A 90 9.07 -11.14 -1.07
CA GLY A 90 9.68 -12.30 -1.73
C GLY A 90 9.34 -13.61 -1.02
N GLU A 91 9.47 -13.65 0.31
CA GLU A 91 9.12 -14.82 1.12
C GLU A 91 7.62 -15.12 1.10
N LEU A 92 6.76 -14.09 1.02
CA LEU A 92 5.31 -14.27 0.86
C LEU A 92 5.00 -14.95 -0.48
N LEU A 93 5.57 -14.47 -1.59
CA LEU A 93 5.37 -15.10 -2.89
C LEU A 93 5.84 -16.57 -2.89
N ASP A 94 6.97 -16.87 -2.28
CA ASP A 94 7.50 -18.23 -2.16
C ASP A 94 6.56 -19.11 -1.30
N THR A 95 6.05 -18.57 -0.18
CA THR A 95 5.12 -19.28 0.71
C THR A 95 3.79 -19.60 0.03
N LEU A 96 3.34 -18.73 -0.89
CA LEU A 96 2.13 -18.94 -1.69
C LEU A 96 2.36 -19.78 -2.94
N GLY A 97 3.60 -20.20 -3.21
CA GLY A 97 3.96 -20.97 -4.41
C GLY A 97 3.90 -20.17 -5.71
N LEU A 98 4.02 -18.84 -5.62
CA LEU A 98 3.90 -17.94 -6.76
C LEU A 98 5.28 -17.66 -7.35
N GLU A 99 5.57 -18.15 -8.55
CA GLU A 99 6.80 -17.79 -9.27
C GLU A 99 6.83 -16.31 -9.63
N ARG A 100 5.70 -15.76 -10.02
CA ARG A 100 5.52 -14.35 -10.40
C ARG A 100 4.10 -13.87 -10.10
N ALA A 101 3.94 -12.57 -9.91
CA ALA A 101 2.63 -11.96 -9.67
C ALA A 101 2.55 -10.54 -10.24
N HIS A 102 1.35 -10.02 -10.41
CA HIS A 102 1.11 -8.58 -10.52
C HIS A 102 1.26 -7.94 -9.14
N LEU A 103 1.87 -6.77 -9.08
CA LEU A 103 2.05 -6.03 -7.84
C LEU A 103 1.29 -4.71 -7.90
N CYS A 104 0.47 -4.43 -6.90
CA CYS A 104 -0.27 -3.18 -6.76
C CYS A 104 -0.05 -2.64 -5.34
N GLY A 105 0.71 -1.56 -5.21
CA GLY A 105 1.07 -1.01 -3.90
C GLY A 105 0.70 0.45 -3.73
N GLU A 106 0.09 0.77 -2.59
CA GLU A 106 -0.22 2.13 -2.17
C GLU A 106 0.89 2.66 -1.26
N SER A 107 1.38 3.88 -1.52
CA SER A 107 2.34 4.56 -0.65
C SER A 107 3.60 3.70 -0.37
N LEU A 108 3.84 3.30 0.89
CA LEU A 108 4.89 2.33 1.25
C LEU A 108 4.79 1.04 0.44
N GLY A 109 3.57 0.56 0.20
CA GLY A 109 3.35 -0.63 -0.63
C GLY A 109 3.85 -0.45 -2.07
N GLY A 110 3.64 0.73 -2.65
CA GLY A 110 4.19 1.10 -3.96
C GLY A 110 5.72 1.20 -3.94
N TRP A 111 6.27 1.77 -2.88
CA TRP A 111 7.71 1.83 -2.68
C TRP A 111 8.34 0.43 -2.64
N VAL A 112 7.78 -0.46 -1.84
CA VAL A 112 8.22 -1.86 -1.75
C VAL A 112 8.06 -2.58 -3.09
N ALA A 113 6.91 -2.41 -3.77
CA ALA A 113 6.65 -3.00 -5.08
C ALA A 113 7.66 -2.54 -6.15
N GLY A 114 7.97 -1.24 -6.19
CA GLY A 114 8.95 -0.67 -7.11
C GLY A 114 10.36 -1.19 -6.86
N LEU A 115 10.80 -1.20 -5.60
CA LEU A 115 12.11 -1.76 -5.23
C LEU A 115 12.18 -3.27 -5.54
N PHE A 116 11.10 -4.02 -5.26
CA PHE A 116 11.02 -5.45 -5.59
C PHE A 116 11.11 -5.68 -7.10
N ALA A 117 10.41 -4.87 -7.89
CA ALA A 117 10.42 -4.99 -9.35
C ALA A 117 11.81 -4.73 -9.96
N THR A 118 12.62 -3.88 -9.34
CA THR A 118 14.01 -3.63 -9.78
C THR A 118 14.98 -4.74 -9.33
N ALA A 119 14.77 -5.29 -8.12
CA ALA A 119 15.64 -6.34 -7.58
C ALA A 119 15.31 -7.74 -8.13
N HIS A 120 14.02 -8.00 -8.46
CA HIS A 120 13.51 -9.30 -8.87
C HIS A 120 12.62 -9.20 -10.12
N PRO A 121 13.11 -8.68 -11.27
CA PRO A 121 12.27 -8.37 -12.43
C PRO A 121 11.51 -9.59 -12.97
N ALA A 122 12.10 -10.79 -12.92
CA ALA A 122 11.46 -12.04 -13.36
C ALA A 122 10.24 -12.43 -12.50
N ARG A 123 10.11 -11.91 -11.28
CA ARG A 123 9.02 -12.21 -10.33
C ARG A 123 7.82 -11.29 -10.50
N VAL A 124 7.88 -10.26 -11.36
CA VAL A 124 6.82 -9.27 -11.55
C VAL A 124 6.24 -9.38 -12.96
N GLN A 125 4.90 -9.55 -13.04
CA GLN A 125 4.18 -9.55 -14.32
C GLN A 125 3.89 -8.13 -14.77
N ARG A 126 3.11 -7.39 -13.97
CA ARG A 126 2.83 -5.96 -14.13
C ARG A 126 2.92 -5.26 -12.79
N LEU A 127 3.27 -3.99 -12.83
CA LEU A 127 3.45 -3.15 -11.64
C LEU A 127 2.47 -2.00 -11.63
N ILE A 128 1.77 -1.79 -10.52
CA ILE A 128 0.93 -0.60 -10.29
C ILE A 128 1.49 0.15 -9.08
N LEU A 129 2.02 1.33 -9.34
CA LEU A 129 2.44 2.29 -8.33
C LEU A 129 1.26 3.21 -8.01
N ASN A 130 0.50 2.84 -6.97
CA ASN A 130 -0.69 3.55 -6.55
C ASN A 130 -0.32 4.62 -5.52
N THR A 131 -0.39 5.91 -5.86
CA THR A 131 0.00 7.03 -4.98
C THR A 131 1.29 6.74 -4.20
N SER A 132 2.27 6.16 -4.89
CA SER A 132 3.45 5.51 -4.32
C SER A 132 4.39 6.49 -3.62
N ALA A 133 5.00 6.06 -2.51
CA ALA A 133 6.24 6.62 -1.99
C ALA A 133 7.46 6.08 -2.77
N GLY A 134 8.67 6.50 -2.37
CA GLY A 134 9.93 6.07 -3.01
C GLY A 134 10.24 6.78 -4.32
N LEU A 135 9.53 7.85 -4.63
CA LEU A 135 9.76 8.72 -5.78
C LEU A 135 10.40 10.05 -5.33
N PRO A 136 11.20 10.72 -6.16
CA PRO A 136 11.78 12.02 -5.80
C PRO A 136 10.71 13.04 -5.42
N ILE A 137 10.89 13.76 -4.32
CA ILE A 137 10.00 14.86 -3.93
C ILE A 137 10.50 16.14 -4.62
N ILE A 138 9.72 16.64 -5.57
CA ILE A 138 10.15 17.72 -6.47
C ILE A 138 9.56 19.08 -6.14
N SER A 139 8.52 19.14 -5.30
CA SER A 139 7.85 20.39 -4.94
C SER A 139 8.06 20.77 -3.48
N ASP A 140 7.99 22.08 -3.19
CA ASP A 140 8.06 22.59 -1.82
C ASP A 140 6.87 22.10 -0.99
N LYS A 141 5.68 22.02 -1.61
CA LYS A 141 4.50 21.43 -0.97
C LYS A 141 4.76 19.97 -0.57
N GLY A 142 5.31 19.16 -1.45
CA GLY A 142 5.64 17.77 -1.14
C GLY A 142 6.60 17.64 0.03
N ARG A 143 7.60 18.53 0.13
CA ARG A 143 8.52 18.56 1.29
C ARG A 143 7.81 18.98 2.58
N GLN A 144 6.91 19.95 2.50
CA GLN A 144 6.08 20.36 3.65
C GLN A 144 5.17 19.20 4.10
N ASP A 145 4.50 18.54 3.17
CA ASP A 145 3.64 17.38 3.45
C ASP A 145 4.44 16.23 4.09
N LEU A 146 5.67 15.97 3.62
CA LEU A 146 6.56 14.98 4.24
C LEU A 146 6.92 15.36 5.67
N GLN A 147 7.25 16.64 5.91
CA GLN A 147 7.56 17.11 7.26
C GLN A 147 6.35 16.97 8.19
N GLU A 148 5.16 17.33 7.71
CA GLU A 148 3.90 17.14 8.46
C GLU A 148 3.66 15.66 8.77
N LEU A 149 3.90 14.77 7.80
CA LEU A 149 3.81 13.33 7.99
C LEU A 149 4.77 12.82 9.08
N ILE A 150 6.01 13.30 9.09
CA ILE A 150 7.00 12.99 10.11
C ILE A 150 6.53 13.47 11.49
N ASP A 151 6.02 14.69 11.59
CA ASP A 151 5.58 15.28 12.85
C ASP A 151 4.33 14.58 13.40
N LEU A 152 3.35 14.26 12.57
CA LEU A 152 2.18 13.45 12.94
C LEU A 152 2.61 12.06 13.42
N SER A 153 3.61 11.46 12.79
CA SER A 153 4.12 10.14 13.15
C SER A 153 4.87 10.18 14.49
N ARG A 154 5.67 11.22 14.71
CA ARG A 154 6.34 11.46 16.00
C ARG A 154 5.33 11.66 17.12
N GLN A 155 4.32 12.51 16.91
CA GLN A 155 3.26 12.72 17.89
C GLN A 155 2.54 11.41 18.26
N ALA A 156 2.21 10.58 17.24
CA ALA A 156 1.55 9.29 17.46
C ALA A 156 2.36 8.30 18.30
N THR A 157 3.68 8.49 18.43
CA THR A 157 4.58 7.59 19.19
C THR A 157 5.04 8.17 20.53
N THR A 158 4.92 9.50 20.75
CA THR A 158 5.40 10.18 21.94
C THR A 158 4.31 10.68 22.89
N GLN A 159 3.06 10.83 22.40
CA GLN A 159 1.96 11.39 23.19
C GLN A 159 1.09 10.33 23.91
N GLY A 160 1.60 9.12 24.07
CA GLY A 160 0.88 8.02 24.71
C GLY A 160 0.18 7.07 23.72
N PRO A 161 -0.73 6.20 24.21
CA PRO A 161 -1.45 5.27 23.37
C PRO A 161 -2.29 5.99 22.31
N PRO A 162 -2.45 5.40 21.10
CA PRO A 162 -3.31 5.98 20.09
C PRO A 162 -4.77 6.05 20.58
N THR A 163 -5.46 7.11 20.19
CA THR A 163 -6.88 7.33 20.48
C THR A 163 -7.70 7.29 19.20
N PHE A 164 -9.01 7.11 19.33
CA PHE A 164 -9.93 7.23 18.18
C PHE A 164 -9.73 8.56 17.44
N ALA A 165 -9.62 9.67 18.19
CA ALA A 165 -9.44 11.00 17.60
C ALA A 165 -8.10 11.12 16.84
N SER A 166 -7.00 10.59 17.38
CA SER A 166 -5.69 10.65 16.69
C SER A 166 -5.68 9.81 15.41
N ILE A 167 -6.30 8.64 15.42
CA ILE A 167 -6.45 7.80 14.23
C ILE A 167 -7.35 8.48 13.19
N LEU A 168 -8.50 9.03 13.62
CA LEU A 168 -9.41 9.74 12.73
C LEU A 168 -8.73 10.94 12.06
N ASN A 169 -8.00 11.76 12.83
CA ASN A 169 -7.27 12.91 12.29
C ASN A 169 -6.23 12.50 11.26
N ARG A 170 -5.49 11.41 11.53
CA ARG A 170 -4.54 10.85 10.58
C ARG A 170 -5.23 10.38 9.30
N MET A 171 -6.39 9.75 9.40
CA MET A 171 -7.14 9.29 8.23
C MET A 171 -7.72 10.45 7.43
N LYS A 172 -8.21 11.51 8.09
CA LYS A 172 -8.65 12.73 7.41
C LYS A 172 -7.54 13.40 6.60
N TRP A 173 -6.30 13.34 7.07
CA TRP A 173 -5.14 13.84 6.33
C TRP A 173 -4.86 13.03 5.05
N LEU A 174 -5.17 11.73 5.06
CA LEU A 174 -4.98 10.84 3.92
C LEU A 174 -6.12 10.89 2.91
N PHE A 175 -7.34 11.27 3.33
CA PHE A 175 -8.54 11.24 2.51
C PHE A 175 -8.84 12.60 1.89
N HIS A 176 -9.44 12.59 0.72
CA HIS A 176 -9.99 13.80 0.12
C HIS A 176 -11.07 14.40 1.03
N PRO A 177 -11.13 15.73 1.24
CA PRO A 177 -12.11 16.35 2.12
C PRO A 177 -13.56 15.94 1.82
N ASN A 178 -13.93 15.83 0.55
CA ASN A 178 -15.26 15.39 0.12
C ASN A 178 -15.60 13.94 0.53
N ASN A 179 -14.58 13.13 0.83
CA ASN A 179 -14.69 11.72 1.17
C ASN A 179 -14.56 11.42 2.67
N HIS A 180 -14.44 12.44 3.53
CA HIS A 180 -14.34 12.22 4.97
C HIS A 180 -15.54 11.44 5.55
N HIS A 181 -16.70 11.47 4.91
CA HIS A 181 -17.87 10.68 5.27
C HIS A 181 -17.67 9.16 5.09
N MET A 182 -16.66 8.74 4.29
CA MET A 182 -16.31 7.35 4.08
C MET A 182 -15.42 6.79 5.20
N ILE A 183 -14.86 7.64 6.05
CA ILE A 183 -14.06 7.22 7.21
C ILE A 183 -15.02 6.75 8.30
N SER A 184 -15.44 5.48 8.20
CA SER A 184 -16.39 4.89 9.16
C SER A 184 -15.75 4.65 10.53
N GLU A 185 -16.58 4.59 11.58
CA GLU A 185 -16.12 4.19 12.92
C GLU A 185 -15.47 2.81 12.91
N GLU A 186 -15.98 1.87 12.10
CA GLU A 186 -15.39 0.54 11.93
C GLU A 186 -13.96 0.61 11.42
N LEU A 187 -13.71 1.41 10.39
CA LEU A 187 -12.37 1.58 9.80
C LEU A 187 -11.39 2.21 10.82
N VAL A 188 -11.83 3.25 11.54
CA VAL A 188 -11.02 3.89 12.59
C VAL A 188 -10.73 2.92 13.73
N ASN A 189 -11.76 2.20 14.23
CA ASN A 189 -11.61 1.24 15.31
C ASN A 189 -10.77 0.03 14.93
N THR A 190 -10.84 -0.45 13.68
CA THR A 190 -9.98 -1.52 13.16
C THR A 190 -8.52 -1.08 13.24
N ARG A 191 -8.20 0.09 12.73
CA ARG A 191 -6.84 0.64 12.80
C ARG A 191 -6.39 0.88 14.24
N LEU A 192 -7.27 1.45 15.07
CA LEU A 192 -6.99 1.67 16.49
C LEU A 192 -6.65 0.36 17.22
N ARG A 193 -7.40 -0.72 16.99
CA ARG A 193 -7.14 -2.04 17.59
C ARG A 193 -5.78 -2.60 17.18
N PHE A 194 -5.35 -2.40 15.94
CA PHE A 194 -4.02 -2.85 15.50
C PHE A 194 -2.90 -2.09 16.21
N TYR A 195 -3.05 -0.79 16.39
CA TYR A 195 -2.08 0.02 17.11
C TYR A 195 -2.13 -0.14 18.64
N ALA A 196 -3.27 -0.56 19.21
CA ALA A 196 -3.44 -0.78 20.63
C ALA A 196 -2.87 -2.12 21.13
N GLN A 197 -2.31 -2.98 20.26
CA GLN A 197 -1.62 -4.18 20.68
C GLN A 197 -0.40 -3.82 21.54
N PRO A 198 -0.14 -4.51 22.67
CA PRO A 198 0.91 -4.12 23.62
C PRO A 198 2.29 -3.93 22.98
N MET A 199 2.67 -4.80 22.03
CA MET A 199 3.95 -4.71 21.34
C MET A 199 4.08 -3.47 20.44
N MET A 200 2.99 -2.86 20.00
CA MET A 200 3.03 -1.70 19.10
C MET A 200 3.66 -0.47 19.74
N LYS A 201 3.72 -0.40 21.08
CA LYS A 201 4.48 0.65 21.78
C LYS A 201 5.94 0.69 21.33
N ASP A 202 6.54 -0.46 21.11
CA ASP A 202 7.96 -0.58 20.73
C ASP A 202 8.13 -0.73 19.20
N ILE A 203 7.14 -1.27 18.51
CA ILE A 203 7.21 -1.55 17.07
C ILE A 203 6.79 -0.35 16.23
N ALA A 204 5.74 0.39 16.62
CA ALA A 204 5.27 1.52 15.82
C ALA A 204 6.36 2.60 15.59
N PRO A 205 7.17 3.00 16.59
CA PRO A 205 8.28 3.93 16.37
C PRO A 205 9.29 3.41 15.33
N ARG A 206 9.59 2.09 15.35
CA ARG A 206 10.55 1.46 14.43
C ARG A 206 9.99 1.43 13.00
N VAL A 207 8.71 1.11 12.83
CA VAL A 207 8.03 1.13 11.53
C VAL A 207 7.99 2.55 10.97
N LEU A 208 7.61 3.53 11.78
CA LEU A 208 7.49 4.93 11.35
C LEU A 208 8.85 5.59 11.08
N ALA A 209 9.94 5.03 11.61
CA ALA A 209 11.30 5.48 11.31
C ALA A 209 11.69 5.29 9.84
N MET A 210 10.93 4.53 9.05
CA MET A 210 11.13 4.44 7.60
C MET A 210 10.76 5.73 6.85
N ILE A 211 9.90 6.59 7.41
CA ILE A 211 9.44 7.81 6.72
C ILE A 211 10.62 8.75 6.40
N PRO A 212 11.48 9.11 7.36
CA PRO A 212 12.65 9.96 7.07
C PRO A 212 13.73 9.27 6.20
N MET A 213 13.68 7.95 6.00
CA MET A 213 14.60 7.23 5.11
C MET A 213 14.24 7.37 3.62
N HIS A 214 13.23 8.17 3.28
CA HIS A 214 12.66 8.26 1.93
C HIS A 214 13.74 8.48 0.86
N ASP A 215 14.63 9.45 1.05
CA ASP A 215 15.64 9.82 0.04
C ASP A 215 16.79 8.80 -0.05
N ASP A 216 16.99 7.96 0.98
CA ASP A 216 18.04 6.94 1.01
C ASP A 216 17.69 5.69 0.17
N PHE A 217 16.40 5.48 -0.12
CA PHE A 217 15.88 4.27 -0.76
C PHE A 217 14.97 4.57 -1.97
N LEU A 218 15.27 5.60 -2.76
CA LEU A 218 14.47 5.90 -3.96
C LEU A 218 14.44 4.69 -4.92
N ILE A 219 13.29 4.48 -5.56
CA ILE A 219 13.12 3.46 -6.58
C ILE A 219 14.02 3.82 -7.78
N PRO A 220 14.93 2.92 -8.22
CA PRO A 220 15.73 3.12 -9.44
C PRO A 220 14.84 2.88 -10.68
N LEU A 221 14.04 3.88 -11.02
CA LEU A 221 12.93 3.81 -11.99
C LEU A 221 13.36 3.28 -13.36
N GLU A 222 14.56 3.64 -13.81
CA GLU A 222 15.10 3.20 -15.10
C GLU A 222 15.36 1.69 -15.18
N ASN A 223 15.45 1.02 -14.02
CA ASN A 223 15.71 -0.41 -13.93
C ASN A 223 14.44 -1.25 -13.88
N ILE A 224 13.26 -0.62 -13.86
CA ILE A 224 11.98 -1.35 -13.89
C ILE A 224 11.77 -1.92 -15.30
N GLN A 225 11.60 -3.25 -15.38
CA GLN A 225 11.36 -3.97 -16.62
C GLN A 225 9.88 -4.32 -16.83
N ALA A 226 9.10 -4.39 -15.76
CA ALA A 226 7.68 -4.72 -15.83
C ALA A 226 6.87 -3.59 -16.48
N GLU A 227 5.85 -3.94 -17.27
CA GLU A 227 4.84 -2.97 -17.68
C GLU A 227 4.29 -2.28 -16.43
N THR A 228 4.36 -0.94 -16.39
CA THR A 228 4.07 -0.16 -15.18
C THR A 228 2.98 0.86 -15.40
N LEU A 229 2.03 0.90 -14.46
CA LEU A 229 1.04 1.94 -14.31
C LEU A 229 1.34 2.79 -13.07
N PHE A 230 1.50 4.09 -13.27
CA PHE A 230 1.39 5.08 -12.21
C PHE A 230 -0.09 5.45 -12.07
N LEU A 231 -0.73 5.03 -10.99
CA LEU A 231 -2.12 5.37 -10.68
C LEU A 231 -2.10 6.47 -9.62
N TRP A 232 -2.64 7.63 -9.96
CA TRP A 232 -2.45 8.84 -9.17
C TRP A 232 -3.74 9.61 -8.94
N THR A 233 -3.69 10.57 -8.01
CA THR A 233 -4.80 11.49 -7.72
C THR A 233 -4.31 12.93 -7.71
N THR A 234 -5.19 13.89 -7.93
CA THR A 234 -4.83 15.33 -7.93
C THR A 234 -4.51 15.86 -6.54
N ASN A 235 -5.03 15.22 -5.49
CA ASN A 235 -4.86 15.64 -4.08
C ASN A 235 -3.93 14.74 -3.28
N ASN A 236 -3.07 13.96 -3.95
CA ASN A 236 -2.14 13.12 -3.23
C ASN A 236 -1.12 13.96 -2.44
N PRO A 237 -0.99 13.76 -1.12
CA PRO A 237 0.03 14.44 -0.32
C PRO A 237 1.43 13.91 -0.65
N VAL A 238 2.46 14.68 -0.34
CA VAL A 238 3.89 14.40 -0.54
C VAL A 238 4.30 14.32 -2.01
N HIS A 239 3.67 13.46 -2.79
CA HIS A 239 3.99 13.22 -4.20
C HIS A 239 2.83 13.69 -5.08
N ASP A 240 2.94 14.87 -5.64
CA ASP A 240 1.94 15.46 -6.53
C ASP A 240 1.91 14.79 -7.92
N VAL A 241 0.94 15.18 -8.77
CA VAL A 241 0.80 14.63 -10.13
C VAL A 241 2.03 14.90 -11.00
N GLU A 242 2.72 16.01 -10.77
CA GLU A 242 3.94 16.32 -11.54
C GLU A 242 5.09 15.38 -11.15
N THR A 243 5.18 15.01 -9.88
CA THR A 243 6.09 13.94 -9.44
C THR A 243 5.80 12.63 -10.17
N ALA A 244 4.52 12.23 -10.24
CA ALA A 244 4.13 11.02 -10.97
C ALA A 244 4.46 11.12 -12.46
N ARG A 245 4.20 12.27 -13.09
CA ARG A 245 4.49 12.52 -14.50
C ARG A 245 5.99 12.40 -14.81
N ARG A 246 6.84 13.05 -14.01
CA ARG A 246 8.30 12.97 -14.20
C ARG A 246 8.84 11.58 -13.90
N SER A 247 8.31 10.91 -12.89
CA SER A 247 8.73 9.57 -12.53
C SER A 247 8.30 8.55 -13.59
N SER A 248 7.07 8.64 -14.11
CA SER A 248 6.59 7.75 -15.17
C SER A 248 7.41 7.89 -16.46
N ALA A 249 7.84 9.11 -16.80
CA ALA A 249 8.69 9.33 -17.96
C ALA A 249 10.07 8.64 -17.88
N ARG A 250 10.51 8.23 -16.66
CA ARG A 250 11.76 7.50 -16.43
C ARG A 250 11.60 5.98 -16.53
N VAL A 251 10.37 5.47 -16.57
CA VAL A 251 10.10 4.03 -16.71
C VAL A 251 9.67 3.75 -18.16
N PRO A 252 10.47 3.02 -18.95
CA PRO A 252 10.15 2.77 -20.35
C PRO A 252 8.78 2.12 -20.54
N GLY A 253 7.95 2.68 -21.41
CA GLY A 253 6.62 2.15 -21.74
C GLY A 253 5.57 2.26 -20.62
N SER A 254 5.88 2.93 -19.51
CA SER A 254 4.92 3.12 -18.43
C SER A 254 3.75 4.01 -18.84
N LYS A 255 2.67 3.91 -18.09
CA LYS A 255 1.46 4.71 -18.24
C LYS A 255 1.20 5.50 -16.96
N LEU A 256 0.63 6.69 -17.12
CA LEU A 256 0.11 7.49 -16.02
C LEU A 256 -1.41 7.62 -16.15
N TYR A 257 -2.12 7.20 -15.13
CA TYR A 257 -3.55 7.45 -14.99
C TYR A 257 -3.81 8.31 -13.76
N VAL A 258 -4.44 9.47 -13.96
CA VAL A 258 -4.89 10.33 -12.88
C VAL A 258 -6.37 10.12 -12.69
N MET A 259 -6.77 9.73 -11.48
CA MET A 259 -8.17 9.46 -11.12
C MET A 259 -9.05 10.66 -11.41
N GLN A 260 -10.24 10.41 -11.96
CA GLN A 260 -11.23 11.45 -12.28
C GLN A 260 -12.15 11.74 -11.08
N ALA A 261 -12.43 10.71 -10.28
CA ALA A 261 -13.20 10.88 -9.05
C ALA A 261 -12.38 11.56 -7.97
N ASP A 262 -13.06 12.34 -7.13
CA ASP A 262 -12.46 12.94 -5.94
C ASP A 262 -11.84 11.86 -5.07
N SER A 263 -10.52 11.87 -4.96
CA SER A 263 -9.74 10.97 -4.14
C SER A 263 -8.39 11.58 -3.80
N SER A 264 -7.81 11.13 -2.71
CA SER A 264 -6.51 11.60 -2.24
C SER A 264 -5.53 10.41 -2.17
N HIS A 265 -5.03 10.08 -0.98
CA HIS A 265 -3.97 9.07 -0.84
C HIS A 265 -4.47 7.62 -0.96
N TRP A 266 -5.79 7.38 -0.76
CA TRP A 266 -6.39 6.05 -0.80
C TRP A 266 -7.42 5.88 -1.93
N PRO A 267 -7.05 6.07 -3.22
CA PRO A 267 -8.01 5.96 -4.31
C PRO A 267 -8.68 4.59 -4.41
N GLN A 268 -8.00 3.51 -4.00
CA GLN A 268 -8.55 2.16 -3.91
C GLN A 268 -9.74 2.05 -2.95
N TYR A 269 -9.80 2.90 -1.94
CA TYR A 269 -10.88 2.94 -0.95
C TYR A 269 -11.89 4.08 -1.20
N GLU A 270 -11.39 5.24 -1.63
CA GLU A 270 -12.20 6.45 -1.85
C GLU A 270 -13.00 6.39 -3.15
N ALA A 271 -12.45 5.81 -4.21
CA ALA A 271 -13.07 5.70 -5.54
C ALA A 271 -12.94 4.26 -6.09
N PRO A 272 -13.45 3.23 -5.37
CA PRO A 272 -13.16 1.83 -5.68
C PRO A 272 -13.68 1.39 -7.06
N ALA A 273 -14.80 1.93 -7.54
CA ALA A 273 -15.35 1.57 -8.85
C ALA A 273 -14.42 1.97 -10.00
N GLU A 274 -13.88 3.20 -9.95
CA GLU A 274 -12.92 3.67 -10.94
C GLU A 274 -11.58 2.94 -10.79
N PHE A 275 -11.08 2.81 -9.57
CA PHE A 275 -9.84 2.09 -9.27
C PHE A 275 -9.88 0.66 -9.82
N ASN A 276 -10.90 -0.13 -9.47
CA ASN A 276 -11.03 -1.52 -9.88
C ASN A 276 -11.13 -1.66 -11.41
N ARG A 277 -11.86 -0.76 -12.07
CA ARG A 277 -11.95 -0.72 -13.53
C ARG A 277 -10.59 -0.48 -14.19
N VAL A 278 -9.85 0.51 -13.70
CA VAL A 278 -8.52 0.86 -14.24
C VAL A 278 -7.52 -0.26 -13.99
N VAL A 279 -7.48 -0.80 -12.76
CA VAL A 279 -6.61 -1.92 -12.39
C VAL A 279 -6.91 -3.15 -13.26
N ALA A 280 -8.17 -3.57 -13.36
CA ALA A 280 -8.55 -4.72 -14.18
C ALA A 280 -8.17 -4.53 -15.65
N ARG A 281 -8.42 -3.35 -16.21
CA ARG A 281 -8.07 -3.04 -17.61
C ARG A 281 -6.56 -3.09 -17.82
N PHE A 282 -5.80 -2.50 -16.92
CA PHE A 282 -4.34 -2.51 -17.03
C PHE A 282 -3.76 -3.92 -16.86
N LEU A 283 -4.21 -4.68 -15.87
CA LEU A 283 -3.72 -6.05 -15.63
C LEU A 283 -4.10 -7.03 -16.75
N ASN A 284 -5.24 -6.85 -17.44
CA ASN A 284 -5.61 -7.69 -18.56
C ASN A 284 -4.96 -7.26 -19.88
N LEU A 285 -4.97 -5.97 -20.20
CA LEU A 285 -4.67 -5.46 -21.54
C LEU A 285 -3.40 -4.60 -21.60
N GLY A 286 -2.77 -4.31 -20.49
CA GLY A 286 -1.71 -3.31 -20.43
C GLY A 286 -2.20 -1.89 -20.78
N GLN A 287 -3.49 -1.58 -20.63
CA GLN A 287 -4.09 -0.27 -20.95
C GLN A 287 -4.64 0.38 -19.68
N ALA A 288 -4.49 1.69 -19.56
CA ALA A 288 -5.03 2.48 -18.45
C ALA A 288 -6.22 3.33 -18.88
#